data_30573d08970fc56674121bfff6456aa8
#
_entry.id   30573d08970fc56674121bfff6456aa8
#
_cell.length_a   1.000
_cell.length_b   1.000
_cell.length_c   1.000
_cell.angle_alpha   90.00
_cell.angle_beta   90.00
_cell.angle_gamma   90.00
#
_symmetry.space_group_name_H-M   'P 1'
#
loop_
_entity.id
_entity.type
_entity.pdbx_description
1 polymer ?
#
loop_
_entity_poly.entity_id
_entity_poly.type
_entity_poly.pdbx_seq_one_letter_code
_entity_poly.pdbx_strand_id
1 'polypeptide(L)'
;MPFLRLQNQWCVAMSRARVWFLPKERVLDGLGVVLKNSGFFEMVKPRKRVGIKVHFGEAGNTNHIDPEYVRRVVITTTYFNLQPALIETTSLYRGRRQRASEHIKVAHEHGFVPERVLAPVEILDGEYGEKFYAVPVPNGRVAEAYLASGLRYYRYLINLAHFKGHFVVGYGGTLKNLAMGLAAKAGKLAMHSSSKPYVDKNKCVSCGTCVDYCPHDAIGFVEYVAKIGRSCTGCGGCVAVCPSGAIKLNWDEASESVQEKMADYCQAILAGRVAIHFNFVLKVTPNCDCYPQTEEPVIPDVGVFASLDPVACDQAALDRVGVEIRRLYPHLNYQVLLERAVELGLGKREYELVSL
;
A
#
# COMPACT_ATOMS: atom_id res chain seq x y z
N MET A 1 9.18 -24.88 -0.48
CA MET A 1 9.58 -24.19 0.76
C MET A 1 11.09 -23.85 0.88
N PRO A 2 11.88 -23.72 -0.17
CA PRO A 2 13.29 -23.28 -0.05
C PRO A 2 13.51 -21.75 -0.10
N PHE A 3 12.50 -20.95 -0.47
CA PHE A 3 12.69 -19.52 -0.76
C PHE A 3 12.46 -18.54 0.41
N LEU A 4 11.73 -18.92 1.43
CA LEU A 4 11.73 -18.21 2.73
C LEU A 4 13.12 -18.21 3.40
N ARG A 5 13.97 -19.17 3.03
CA ARG A 5 15.33 -19.24 3.57
C ARG A 5 16.28 -18.17 3.02
N LEU A 6 16.08 -17.62 1.84
CA LEU A 6 17.04 -16.66 1.26
C LEU A 6 16.92 -15.25 1.86
N GLN A 7 15.71 -14.72 2.06
CA GLN A 7 15.55 -13.45 2.80
C GLN A 7 15.91 -13.62 4.28
N ASN A 8 15.55 -14.77 4.90
CA ASN A 8 15.92 -15.06 6.27
C ASN A 8 17.41 -15.31 6.47
N GLN A 9 18.16 -15.79 5.48
CA GLN A 9 19.61 -16.03 5.66
C GLN A 9 20.43 -14.74 5.78
N TRP A 10 20.03 -13.65 5.13
CA TRP A 10 20.71 -12.35 5.28
C TRP A 10 20.23 -11.57 6.51
N CYS A 11 18.96 -11.67 6.89
CA CYS A 11 18.42 -11.04 8.11
C CYS A 11 18.76 -11.81 9.40
N VAL A 12 18.98 -13.12 9.34
CA VAL A 12 19.29 -13.96 10.53
C VAL A 12 20.75 -13.79 10.99
N ALA A 13 21.68 -13.43 10.09
CA ALA A 13 23.10 -13.29 10.44
C ALA A 13 23.44 -11.98 11.18
N MET A 14 22.62 -10.95 11.11
CA MET A 14 22.83 -9.67 11.83
C MET A 14 21.88 -9.57 13.01
N SER A 15 22.38 -9.26 14.19
CA SER A 15 21.57 -9.06 15.41
C SER A 15 20.57 -7.91 15.27
N ARG A 16 20.86 -6.93 14.41
CA ARG A 16 20.04 -5.73 14.12
C ARG A 16 19.84 -5.56 12.63
N ALA A 17 18.67 -5.01 12.22
CA ALA A 17 18.42 -4.60 10.86
C ALA A 17 19.19 -3.30 10.55
N ARG A 18 19.60 -3.10 9.29
CA ARG A 18 20.22 -1.83 8.88
C ARG A 18 19.15 -0.88 8.35
N VAL A 19 19.15 0.36 8.85
CA VAL A 19 18.30 1.44 8.34
C VAL A 19 19.21 2.59 7.90
N TRP A 20 19.08 3.02 6.66
CA TRP A 20 19.75 4.21 6.12
C TRP A 20 18.86 5.42 6.39
N PHE A 21 19.48 6.51 6.80
CA PHE A 21 18.81 7.80 6.98
C PHE A 21 19.41 8.84 6.03
N LEU A 22 18.52 9.48 5.27
CA LEU A 22 18.82 10.62 4.42
C LEU A 22 18.14 11.85 5.03
N PRO A 23 18.89 12.84 5.55
CA PRO A 23 18.30 14.11 5.98
C PRO A 23 17.63 14.81 4.78
N LYS A 24 16.67 15.66 5.05
CA LYS A 24 15.81 16.28 4.00
C LYS A 24 16.59 16.95 2.87
N GLU A 25 17.73 17.57 3.21
CA GLU A 25 18.60 18.27 2.26
C GLU A 25 19.34 17.31 1.29
N ARG A 26 19.47 16.03 1.68
CA ARG A 26 20.21 15.01 0.93
C ARG A 26 19.30 14.02 0.22
N VAL A 27 17.96 14.15 0.33
CA VAL A 27 17.03 13.13 -0.18
C VAL A 27 17.23 12.90 -1.69
N LEU A 28 17.20 13.96 -2.49
CA LEU A 28 17.25 13.81 -3.95
C LEU A 28 18.54 13.10 -4.43
N ASP A 29 19.68 13.47 -3.86
CA ASP A 29 20.98 12.92 -4.27
C ASP A 29 21.26 11.57 -3.60
N GLY A 30 20.78 11.38 -2.38
CA GLY A 30 21.03 10.20 -1.55
C GLY A 30 20.21 8.97 -1.91
N LEU A 31 19.00 9.11 -2.50
CA LEU A 31 18.14 7.96 -2.83
C LEU A 31 18.86 6.91 -3.68
N GLY A 32 19.58 7.35 -4.73
CA GLY A 32 20.36 6.45 -5.56
C GLY A 32 21.54 5.80 -4.83
N VAL A 33 22.15 6.51 -3.88
CA VAL A 33 23.27 5.99 -3.06
C VAL A 33 22.75 4.89 -2.12
N VAL A 34 21.61 5.13 -1.44
CA VAL A 34 20.97 4.10 -0.59
C VAL A 34 20.64 2.86 -1.40
N LEU A 35 19.98 3.00 -2.55
CA LEU A 35 19.64 1.86 -3.40
C LEU A 35 20.87 1.05 -3.79
N LYS A 36 21.99 1.70 -4.16
CA LYS A 36 23.24 1.03 -4.52
C LYS A 36 23.86 0.28 -3.35
N ASN A 37 23.86 0.90 -2.16
CA ASN A 37 24.55 0.37 -0.99
C ASN A 37 23.70 -0.57 -0.13
N SER A 38 22.41 -0.72 -0.46
CA SER A 38 21.45 -1.51 0.31
C SER A 38 21.64 -3.03 0.19
N GLY A 39 22.32 -3.49 -0.86
CA GLY A 39 22.34 -4.91 -1.22
C GLY A 39 21.11 -5.36 -2.02
N PHE A 40 20.18 -4.44 -2.34
CA PHE A 40 18.97 -4.80 -3.09
C PHE A 40 19.29 -5.29 -4.50
N PHE A 41 20.18 -4.60 -5.22
CA PHE A 41 20.47 -4.94 -6.61
C PHE A 41 21.25 -6.25 -6.77
N GLU A 42 22.01 -6.67 -5.76
CA GLU A 42 22.70 -7.96 -5.72
C GLU A 42 21.72 -9.15 -5.65
N MET A 43 20.52 -8.90 -5.12
CA MET A 43 19.45 -9.91 -5.03
C MET A 43 18.56 -9.95 -6.28
N VAL A 44 18.69 -8.98 -7.19
CA VAL A 44 17.81 -8.83 -8.36
C VAL A 44 18.54 -9.32 -9.62
N LYS A 45 17.87 -10.19 -10.39
CA LYS A 45 18.43 -10.65 -11.67
C LYS A 45 18.28 -9.54 -12.74
N PRO A 46 19.28 -9.37 -13.65
CA PRO A 46 19.20 -8.39 -14.74
C PRO A 46 17.96 -8.56 -15.62
N ARG A 47 17.53 -7.47 -16.25
CA ARG A 47 16.40 -7.41 -17.19
C ARG A 47 15.06 -7.84 -16.59
N LYS A 48 14.93 -7.86 -15.26
CA LYS A 48 13.67 -8.17 -14.57
C LYS A 48 12.85 -6.91 -14.31
N ARG A 49 11.54 -7.10 -14.27
CA ARG A 49 10.60 -6.06 -13.86
C ARG A 49 10.75 -5.77 -12.37
N VAL A 50 10.75 -4.49 -12.03
CA VAL A 50 10.74 -3.99 -10.65
C VAL A 50 9.51 -3.12 -10.46
N GLY A 51 8.66 -3.50 -9.51
CA GLY A 51 7.50 -2.70 -9.14
C GLY A 51 7.91 -1.61 -8.14
N ILE A 52 7.82 -0.36 -8.53
CA ILE A 52 7.99 0.77 -7.63
C ILE A 52 6.61 1.12 -7.08
N LYS A 53 6.33 0.67 -5.85
CA LYS A 53 5.07 0.96 -5.18
C LYS A 53 5.10 2.38 -4.63
N VAL A 54 4.22 3.20 -5.11
CA VAL A 54 4.05 4.58 -4.65
C VAL A 54 2.56 4.94 -4.62
N HIS A 55 2.14 5.77 -3.66
CA HIS A 55 0.79 6.32 -3.60
C HIS A 55 0.75 7.64 -4.38
N PHE A 56 -0.10 7.73 -5.39
CA PHE A 56 -0.17 8.91 -6.27
C PHE A 56 -0.95 10.10 -5.69
N GLY A 57 -1.60 9.93 -4.52
CA GLY A 57 -2.55 10.92 -3.98
C GLY A 57 -3.94 10.80 -4.61
N GLU A 58 -4.98 11.28 -3.93
CA GLU A 58 -6.32 11.48 -4.52
C GLU A 58 -6.35 12.81 -5.28
N ALA A 59 -7.22 12.94 -6.26
CA ALA A 59 -7.38 14.18 -7.03
C ALA A 59 -7.54 15.38 -6.10
N GLY A 60 -6.69 16.40 -6.28
CA GLY A 60 -6.64 17.61 -5.45
C GLY A 60 -5.70 17.54 -4.23
N ASN A 61 -5.15 16.37 -3.88
CA ASN A 61 -4.14 16.25 -2.83
C ASN A 61 -2.74 16.54 -3.39
N THR A 62 -1.97 17.41 -2.74
CA THR A 62 -0.60 17.78 -3.15
C THR A 62 0.48 17.34 -2.17
N ASN A 63 0.11 16.58 -1.12
CA ASN A 63 1.05 16.11 -0.10
C ASN A 63 1.77 14.80 -0.47
N HIS A 64 1.39 14.15 -1.58
CA HIS A 64 2.02 12.92 -2.05
C HIS A 64 3.54 13.09 -2.29
N ILE A 65 4.26 11.98 -2.41
CA ILE A 65 5.69 11.97 -2.72
C ILE A 65 5.94 12.72 -4.04
N ASP A 66 6.92 13.62 -4.05
CA ASP A 66 7.28 14.38 -5.25
C ASP A 66 7.75 13.42 -6.37
N PRO A 67 7.19 13.56 -7.59
CA PRO A 67 7.61 12.76 -8.74
C PRO A 67 9.11 12.78 -9.03
N GLU A 68 9.83 13.84 -8.64
CA GLU A 68 11.28 13.91 -8.87
C GLU A 68 12.06 12.92 -7.99
N TYR A 69 11.61 12.65 -6.77
CA TYR A 69 12.19 11.57 -5.95
C TYR A 69 11.95 10.20 -6.60
N VAL A 70 10.75 9.99 -7.14
CA VAL A 70 10.41 8.74 -7.85
C VAL A 70 11.24 8.60 -9.11
N ARG A 71 11.40 9.67 -9.88
CA ARG A 71 12.27 9.72 -11.06
C ARG A 71 13.71 9.32 -10.73
N ARG A 72 14.27 9.80 -9.62
CA ARG A 72 15.61 9.42 -9.17
C ARG A 72 15.74 7.91 -8.91
N VAL A 73 14.72 7.32 -8.27
CA VAL A 73 14.65 5.87 -8.03
C VAL A 73 14.56 5.10 -9.34
N VAL A 74 13.73 5.55 -10.29
CA VAL A 74 13.58 4.95 -11.63
C VAL A 74 14.91 4.98 -12.39
N ILE A 75 15.58 6.13 -12.46
CA ILE A 75 16.88 6.28 -13.15
C ILE A 75 17.91 5.30 -12.56
N THR A 76 18.00 5.23 -11.23
CA THR A 76 18.93 4.32 -10.55
C THR A 76 18.60 2.87 -10.87
N THR A 77 17.32 2.48 -10.84
CA THR A 77 16.87 1.12 -11.16
C THR A 77 17.18 0.74 -12.61
N THR A 78 16.96 1.65 -13.54
CA THR A 78 17.28 1.46 -14.98
C THR A 78 18.79 1.34 -15.21
N TYR A 79 19.61 2.11 -14.50
CA TYR A 79 21.08 2.02 -14.57
C TYR A 79 21.59 0.61 -14.24
N PHE A 80 20.91 -0.13 -13.34
CA PHE A 80 21.19 -1.54 -13.06
C PHE A 80 20.56 -2.53 -14.05
N ASN A 81 20.19 -2.06 -15.25
CA ASN A 81 19.59 -2.88 -16.31
C ASN A 81 18.31 -3.62 -15.88
N LEU A 82 17.44 -2.92 -15.13
CA LEU A 82 16.14 -3.40 -14.68
C LEU A 82 15.03 -2.62 -15.36
N GLN A 83 13.81 -3.15 -15.33
CA GLN A 83 12.63 -2.58 -15.96
C GLN A 83 11.65 -2.06 -14.88
N PRO A 84 11.78 -0.81 -14.43
CA PRO A 84 10.88 -0.25 -13.43
C PRO A 84 9.50 0.07 -14.03
N ALA A 85 8.47 -0.11 -13.20
CA ALA A 85 7.12 0.43 -13.43
C ALA A 85 6.58 0.96 -12.09
N LEU A 86 5.87 2.08 -12.12
CA LEU A 86 5.14 2.58 -10.97
C LEU A 86 3.86 1.77 -10.82
N ILE A 87 3.65 1.19 -9.65
CA ILE A 87 2.55 0.27 -9.42
C ILE A 87 1.65 0.72 -8.26
N GLU A 88 0.34 0.58 -8.46
CA GLU A 88 -0.71 0.85 -7.49
C GLU A 88 -1.92 -0.05 -7.76
N THR A 89 -2.97 0.08 -6.94
CA THR A 89 -4.26 -0.59 -7.10
C THR A 89 -5.40 0.41 -6.90
N THR A 90 -6.59 0.07 -7.38
CA THR A 90 -7.77 0.95 -7.26
C THR A 90 -8.17 1.17 -5.81
N SER A 91 -8.75 2.33 -5.49
CA SER A 91 -9.21 2.65 -4.15
C SER A 91 -10.57 2.01 -3.84
N LEU A 92 -10.79 1.73 -2.54
CA LEU A 92 -12.10 1.28 -2.05
C LEU A 92 -13.06 2.46 -1.80
N TYR A 93 -12.50 3.66 -1.56
CA TYR A 93 -13.26 4.88 -1.29
C TYR A 93 -13.82 5.50 -2.56
N ARG A 94 -14.88 6.27 -2.43
CA ARG A 94 -15.39 7.11 -3.52
C ARG A 94 -14.36 8.18 -3.90
N GLY A 95 -14.02 8.22 -5.17
CA GLY A 95 -13.05 9.16 -5.73
C GLY A 95 -12.64 8.73 -7.12
N ARG A 96 -11.76 9.49 -7.74
CA ARG A 96 -11.33 9.20 -9.12
C ARG A 96 -10.43 7.96 -9.20
N ARG A 97 -9.80 7.56 -8.09
CA ARG A 97 -8.97 6.36 -8.04
C ARG A 97 -9.74 5.05 -7.91
N GLN A 98 -11.07 5.07 -7.92
CA GLN A 98 -11.90 3.85 -7.92
C GLN A 98 -11.82 3.05 -9.22
N ARG A 99 -11.43 3.69 -10.34
CA ARG A 99 -11.26 3.06 -11.65
C ARG A 99 -9.81 3.20 -12.09
N ALA A 100 -9.24 2.15 -12.69
CA ALA A 100 -7.85 2.17 -13.12
C ALA A 100 -7.56 3.29 -14.12
N SER A 101 -8.44 3.46 -15.13
CA SER A 101 -8.31 4.51 -16.15
C SER A 101 -8.29 5.92 -15.56
N GLU A 102 -9.17 6.21 -14.58
CA GLU A 102 -9.20 7.50 -13.89
C GLU A 102 -8.03 7.65 -12.89
N HIS A 103 -7.62 6.56 -12.24
CA HIS A 103 -6.48 6.57 -11.34
C HIS A 103 -5.17 6.92 -12.08
N ILE A 104 -4.98 6.39 -13.30
CA ILE A 104 -3.84 6.76 -14.16
C ILE A 104 -3.89 8.26 -14.51
N LYS A 105 -5.07 8.81 -14.83
CA LYS A 105 -5.22 10.25 -15.09
C LYS A 105 -4.84 11.09 -13.86
N VAL A 106 -5.30 10.70 -12.66
CA VAL A 106 -4.90 11.38 -11.41
C VAL A 106 -3.39 11.30 -11.19
N ALA A 107 -2.76 10.14 -11.43
CA ALA A 107 -1.32 10.01 -11.35
C ALA A 107 -0.61 10.97 -12.33
N HIS A 108 -1.09 11.08 -13.56
CA HIS A 108 -0.54 12.00 -14.56
C HIS A 108 -0.73 13.48 -14.16
N GLU A 109 -1.91 13.85 -13.65
CA GLU A 109 -2.19 15.20 -13.13
C GLU A 109 -1.24 15.58 -11.99
N HIS A 110 -0.83 14.61 -11.18
CA HIS A 110 0.14 14.77 -10.10
C HIS A 110 1.60 14.67 -10.55
N GLY A 111 1.85 14.62 -11.87
CA GLY A 111 3.18 14.66 -12.46
C GLY A 111 3.88 13.30 -12.59
N PHE A 112 3.19 12.19 -12.32
CA PHE A 112 3.71 10.83 -12.59
C PHE A 112 3.45 10.42 -14.03
N VAL A 113 3.80 11.30 -14.98
CA VAL A 113 3.73 11.00 -16.42
C VAL A 113 4.99 10.26 -16.87
N PRO A 114 4.89 9.26 -17.78
CA PRO A 114 6.03 8.46 -18.23
C PRO A 114 7.21 9.29 -18.74
N GLU A 115 6.95 10.43 -19.38
CA GLU A 115 7.96 11.34 -19.92
C GLU A 115 8.77 12.03 -18.81
N ARG A 116 8.15 12.26 -17.65
CA ARG A 116 8.83 12.88 -16.50
C ARG A 116 9.49 11.85 -15.61
N VAL A 117 8.76 10.81 -15.22
CA VAL A 117 9.27 9.81 -14.25
C VAL A 117 10.07 8.67 -14.91
N LEU A 118 10.08 8.57 -16.24
CA LEU A 118 10.81 7.59 -17.06
C LEU A 118 10.39 6.14 -16.80
N ALA A 119 9.14 5.92 -16.41
CA ALA A 119 8.56 4.59 -16.18
C ALA A 119 7.05 4.61 -16.42
N PRO A 120 6.44 3.51 -16.88
CA PRO A 120 4.99 3.41 -17.01
C PRO A 120 4.30 3.38 -15.63
N VAL A 121 3.04 3.83 -15.58
CA VAL A 121 2.13 3.69 -14.44
C VAL A 121 1.19 2.52 -14.70
N GLU A 122 1.12 1.57 -13.78
CA GLU A 122 0.29 0.37 -13.88
C GLU A 122 -0.62 0.22 -12.66
N ILE A 123 -1.93 0.07 -12.90
CA ILE A 123 -2.91 -0.27 -11.88
C ILE A 123 -3.20 -1.77 -11.98
N LEU A 124 -2.90 -2.50 -10.92
CA LEU A 124 -2.68 -3.95 -10.96
C LEU A 124 -3.92 -4.81 -10.76
N ASP A 125 -5.05 -4.24 -10.35
CA ASP A 125 -6.25 -4.98 -9.93
C ASP A 125 -7.45 -4.87 -10.90
N GLY A 126 -7.20 -4.51 -12.18
CA GLY A 126 -8.24 -4.35 -13.19
C GLY A 126 -8.92 -3.00 -13.14
N GLU A 127 -9.88 -2.76 -14.05
CA GLU A 127 -10.52 -1.44 -14.20
C GLU A 127 -11.30 -1.02 -12.94
N TYR A 128 -11.96 -1.98 -12.28
CA TYR A 128 -12.80 -1.72 -11.11
C TYR A 128 -12.27 -2.36 -9.81
N GLY A 129 -11.05 -2.91 -9.83
CA GLY A 129 -10.47 -3.62 -8.70
C GLY A 129 -10.92 -5.09 -8.58
N GLU A 130 -11.46 -5.63 -9.68
CA GLU A 130 -12.06 -6.97 -9.77
C GLU A 130 -11.04 -8.08 -10.00
N LYS A 131 -9.80 -7.74 -10.44
CA LYS A 131 -8.78 -8.74 -10.77
C LYS A 131 -7.85 -9.01 -9.59
N PHE A 132 -8.06 -10.14 -8.94
CA PHE A 132 -7.24 -10.57 -7.81
C PHE A 132 -6.97 -12.08 -7.83
N TYR A 133 -6.10 -12.49 -6.94
CA TYR A 133 -5.86 -13.89 -6.58
C TYR A 133 -5.74 -14.02 -5.07
N ALA A 134 -6.15 -15.17 -4.56
CA ALA A 134 -6.03 -15.50 -3.15
C ALA A 134 -4.66 -16.11 -2.84
N VAL A 135 -4.09 -15.73 -1.71
CA VAL A 135 -2.87 -16.30 -1.15
C VAL A 135 -3.19 -16.74 0.27
N PRO A 136 -3.04 -18.03 0.61
CA PRO A 136 -3.21 -18.51 1.98
C PRO A 136 -2.28 -17.78 2.95
N VAL A 137 -2.78 -17.42 4.13
CA VAL A 137 -2.01 -16.78 5.20
C VAL A 137 -1.98 -17.72 6.42
N PRO A 138 -1.01 -18.61 6.53
CA PRO A 138 -0.90 -19.51 7.66
C PRO A 138 -0.74 -18.72 8.97
N ASN A 139 -1.54 -19.05 9.97
CA ASN A 139 -1.59 -18.39 11.28
C ASN A 139 -2.02 -16.92 11.22
N GLY A 140 -2.63 -16.47 10.11
CA GLY A 140 -3.17 -15.12 9.95
C GLY A 140 -4.51 -14.92 10.66
N ARG A 141 -4.86 -13.65 10.89
CA ARG A 141 -6.23 -13.22 11.24
C ARG A 141 -7.18 -13.38 10.05
N VAL A 142 -6.62 -13.34 8.83
CA VAL A 142 -7.33 -13.71 7.61
C VAL A 142 -6.86 -15.08 7.13
N ALA A 143 -7.78 -15.90 6.64
CA ALA A 143 -7.41 -17.20 6.06
C ALA A 143 -6.66 -17.04 4.73
N GLU A 144 -7.03 -16.03 3.96
CA GLU A 144 -6.47 -15.72 2.64
C GLU A 144 -6.35 -14.20 2.43
N ALA A 145 -5.28 -13.79 1.77
CA ALA A 145 -5.09 -12.42 1.31
C ALA A 145 -5.45 -12.31 -0.18
N TYR A 146 -6.30 -11.35 -0.53
CA TYR A 146 -6.72 -11.08 -1.91
C TYR A 146 -5.83 -10.00 -2.52
N LEU A 147 -4.81 -10.44 -3.26
CA LEU A 147 -3.79 -9.59 -3.86
C LEU A 147 -4.14 -9.25 -5.31
N ALA A 148 -3.75 -8.05 -5.76
CA ALA A 148 -3.96 -7.61 -7.14
C ALA A 148 -3.31 -8.58 -8.14
N SER A 149 -4.04 -9.00 -9.20
CA SER A 149 -3.57 -10.02 -10.15
C SER A 149 -2.26 -9.63 -10.85
N GLY A 150 -2.06 -8.35 -11.17
CA GLY A 150 -0.85 -7.84 -11.80
C GLY A 150 0.41 -7.95 -10.92
N LEU A 151 0.25 -8.10 -9.60
CA LEU A 151 1.38 -8.28 -8.69
C LEU A 151 2.17 -9.58 -8.96
N ARG A 152 1.59 -10.57 -9.62
CA ARG A 152 2.29 -11.80 -10.03
C ARG A 152 3.47 -11.56 -10.97
N TYR A 153 3.47 -10.44 -11.69
CA TYR A 153 4.55 -10.06 -12.61
C TYR A 153 5.73 -9.36 -11.92
N TYR A 154 5.60 -9.05 -10.61
CA TYR A 154 6.58 -8.29 -9.83
C TYR A 154 7.11 -9.13 -8.67
N ARG A 155 8.29 -9.72 -8.88
CA ARG A 155 9.04 -10.41 -7.81
C ARG A 155 9.90 -9.44 -7.00
N TYR A 156 10.23 -8.30 -7.57
CA TYR A 156 11.13 -7.31 -7.00
C TYR A 156 10.36 -6.01 -6.80
N LEU A 157 10.44 -5.47 -5.58
CA LEU A 157 9.67 -4.30 -5.16
C LEU A 157 10.58 -3.23 -4.58
N ILE A 158 10.35 -1.98 -4.96
CA ILE A 158 10.83 -0.80 -4.26
C ILE A 158 9.59 -0.09 -3.71
N ASN A 159 9.46 -0.07 -2.39
CA ASN A 159 8.28 0.45 -1.72
C ASN A 159 8.55 1.87 -1.21
N LEU A 160 7.98 2.87 -1.86
CA LEU A 160 8.09 4.28 -1.51
C LEU A 160 6.83 4.69 -0.74
N ALA A 161 6.94 4.83 0.56
CA ALA A 161 5.84 5.22 1.43
C ALA A 161 5.97 6.68 1.86
N HIS A 162 4.95 7.49 1.66
CA HIS A 162 4.81 8.77 2.33
C HIS A 162 4.38 8.48 3.78
N PHE A 163 5.20 8.87 4.75
CA PHE A 163 4.92 8.69 6.16
C PHE A 163 4.00 9.81 6.66
N LYS A 164 2.91 9.46 7.35
CA LYS A 164 1.87 10.42 7.78
C LYS A 164 0.97 9.83 8.87
N GLY A 165 0.16 10.69 9.50
CA GLY A 165 -0.90 10.25 10.41
C GLY A 165 -2.00 9.46 9.67
N HIS A 166 -2.80 8.72 10.46
CA HIS A 166 -3.94 7.97 9.94
C HIS A 166 -4.98 7.70 11.03
N PHE A 167 -6.20 8.18 10.82
CA PHE A 167 -7.27 8.17 11.83
C PHE A 167 -7.78 6.76 12.22
N VAL A 168 -7.49 5.71 11.43
CA VAL A 168 -7.87 4.33 11.80
C VAL A 168 -6.71 3.59 12.45
N VAL A 169 -5.47 3.72 11.95
CA VAL A 169 -4.34 2.87 12.37
C VAL A 169 -3.18 3.68 12.97
N GLY A 170 -3.42 4.96 13.27
CA GLY A 170 -2.46 5.86 13.87
C GLY A 170 -1.47 6.47 12.87
N TYR A 171 -0.85 5.67 12.03
CA TYR A 171 0.08 6.15 11.00
C TYR A 171 0.00 5.34 9.70
N GLY A 172 0.54 5.91 8.63
CA GLY A 172 0.79 5.22 7.37
C GLY A 172 2.28 5.25 7.05
N GLY A 173 2.91 4.08 6.96
CA GLY A 173 4.30 3.88 6.62
C GLY A 173 4.46 2.77 5.58
N THR A 174 5.63 2.10 5.56
CA THR A 174 5.98 1.07 4.57
C THR A 174 5.05 -0.13 4.63
N LEU A 175 4.72 -0.64 5.84
CA LEU A 175 3.83 -1.78 6.01
C LEU A 175 2.42 -1.46 5.46
N LYS A 176 1.85 -0.32 5.83
CA LYS A 176 0.55 0.10 5.31
C LYS A 176 0.56 0.30 3.80
N ASN A 177 1.63 0.90 3.25
CA ASN A 177 1.76 1.14 1.82
C ASN A 177 1.80 -0.17 1.02
N LEU A 178 2.44 -1.22 1.54
CA LEU A 178 2.37 -2.57 0.98
C LEU A 178 0.97 -3.14 1.08
N ALA A 179 0.45 -3.30 2.31
CA ALA A 179 -0.80 -4.00 2.58
C ALA A 179 -1.97 -3.42 1.79
N MET A 180 -2.23 -2.12 1.96
CA MET A 180 -3.34 -1.44 1.28
C MET A 180 -3.06 -1.18 -0.20
N GLY A 181 -1.80 -0.92 -0.56
CA GLY A 181 -1.44 -0.51 -1.91
C GLY A 181 -1.26 -1.66 -2.90
N LEU A 182 -1.13 -2.92 -2.45
CA LEU A 182 -0.97 -4.09 -3.31
C LEU A 182 -2.09 -5.13 -3.15
N ALA A 183 -2.98 -4.93 -2.18
CA ALA A 183 -4.25 -5.65 -2.12
C ALA A 183 -5.22 -5.11 -3.17
N ALA A 184 -5.99 -6.00 -3.81
CA ALA A 184 -7.14 -5.60 -4.60
C ALA A 184 -8.27 -5.06 -3.71
N LYS A 185 -9.35 -4.54 -4.27
CA LYS A 185 -10.50 -4.04 -3.48
C LYS A 185 -11.06 -5.07 -2.51
N ALA A 186 -11.15 -6.34 -2.94
CA ALA A 186 -11.56 -7.44 -2.05
C ALA A 186 -10.68 -7.52 -0.80
N GLY A 187 -9.37 -7.38 -0.97
CA GLY A 187 -8.42 -7.39 0.13
C GLY A 187 -8.51 -6.17 1.03
N LYS A 188 -8.66 -4.98 0.44
CA LYS A 188 -8.87 -3.75 1.21
C LYS A 188 -10.14 -3.85 2.05
N LEU A 189 -11.24 -4.41 1.48
CA LEU A 189 -12.46 -4.63 2.24
C LEU A 189 -12.25 -5.64 3.36
N ALA A 190 -11.61 -6.78 3.09
CA ALA A 190 -11.36 -7.80 4.10
C ALA A 190 -10.53 -7.29 5.29
N MET A 191 -9.65 -6.31 5.08
CA MET A 191 -8.91 -5.65 6.16
C MET A 191 -9.78 -4.69 6.97
N HIS A 192 -10.71 -3.98 6.33
CA HIS A 192 -11.51 -2.92 6.98
C HIS A 192 -12.88 -3.37 7.48
N SER A 193 -13.35 -4.55 7.09
CA SER A 193 -14.69 -5.01 7.43
C SER A 193 -14.71 -6.53 7.56
N SER A 194 -15.45 -7.01 8.56
CA SER A 194 -15.82 -8.43 8.68
C SER A 194 -17.10 -8.74 7.89
N SER A 195 -17.81 -7.73 7.39
CA SER A 195 -19.08 -7.86 6.70
C SER A 195 -18.96 -7.63 5.19
N LYS A 196 -19.90 -8.21 4.43
CA LYS A 196 -20.03 -7.98 3.00
C LYS A 196 -20.66 -6.62 2.70
N PRO A 197 -20.49 -6.07 1.47
CA PRO A 197 -21.23 -4.89 1.06
C PRO A 197 -22.74 -5.11 1.23
N TYR A 198 -23.47 -4.05 1.54
CA TYR A 198 -24.93 -4.09 1.63
C TYR A 198 -25.57 -3.01 0.75
N VAL A 199 -26.87 -3.17 0.46
CA VAL A 199 -27.61 -2.23 -0.38
C VAL A 199 -28.51 -1.36 0.48
N ASP A 200 -28.32 -0.04 0.39
CA ASP A 200 -29.27 0.96 0.91
C ASP A 200 -30.48 1.01 -0.03
N LYS A 201 -31.57 0.36 0.38
CA LYS A 201 -32.78 0.22 -0.43
C LYS A 201 -33.39 1.56 -0.83
N ASN A 202 -33.21 2.61 -0.01
CA ASN A 202 -33.76 3.93 -0.28
C ASN A 202 -33.00 4.69 -1.38
N LYS A 203 -31.80 4.22 -1.74
CA LYS A 203 -30.96 4.79 -2.79
C LYS A 203 -30.85 3.92 -4.02
N CYS A 204 -31.35 2.67 -3.95
CA CYS A 204 -31.33 1.77 -5.08
C CYS A 204 -32.34 2.21 -6.14
N VAL A 205 -31.86 2.48 -7.36
CA VAL A 205 -32.69 2.87 -8.51
C VAL A 205 -32.92 1.72 -9.48
N SER A 206 -32.66 0.49 -9.09
CA SER A 206 -32.91 -0.75 -9.87
C SER A 206 -32.22 -0.78 -11.25
N CYS A 207 -31.12 -0.06 -11.45
CA CYS A 207 -30.49 0.11 -12.76
C CYS A 207 -29.78 -1.15 -13.30
N GLY A 208 -29.58 -2.19 -12.52
CA GLY A 208 -28.92 -3.43 -12.94
C GLY A 208 -27.39 -3.39 -12.99
N THR A 209 -26.75 -2.22 -13.02
CA THR A 209 -25.31 -2.08 -13.22
C THR A 209 -24.47 -2.96 -12.29
N CYS A 210 -24.86 -3.08 -11.02
CA CYS A 210 -24.15 -3.92 -10.06
C CYS A 210 -24.27 -5.42 -10.34
N VAL A 211 -25.35 -5.86 -11.00
CA VAL A 211 -25.57 -7.26 -11.43
C VAL A 211 -24.64 -7.57 -12.58
N ASP A 212 -24.66 -6.71 -13.62
CA ASP A 212 -23.86 -6.89 -14.85
C ASP A 212 -22.34 -6.91 -14.57
N TYR A 213 -21.90 -6.16 -13.55
CA TYR A 213 -20.50 -6.07 -13.16
C TYR A 213 -20.08 -7.03 -12.03
N CYS A 214 -20.96 -7.94 -11.57
CA CYS A 214 -20.60 -8.89 -10.53
C CYS A 214 -19.85 -10.10 -11.12
N PRO A 215 -18.53 -10.27 -10.88
CA PRO A 215 -17.77 -11.39 -11.47
C PRO A 215 -18.12 -12.75 -10.85
N HIS A 216 -19.01 -12.77 -9.84
CA HIS A 216 -19.40 -13.98 -9.09
C HIS A 216 -20.90 -14.25 -9.14
N ASP A 217 -21.65 -13.55 -9.99
CA ASP A 217 -23.11 -13.65 -10.11
C ASP A 217 -23.81 -13.60 -8.75
N ALA A 218 -23.24 -12.80 -7.84
CA ALA A 218 -23.67 -12.75 -6.44
C ALA A 218 -24.78 -11.73 -6.19
N ILE A 219 -25.26 -11.01 -7.20
CA ILE A 219 -26.24 -9.93 -7.03
C ILE A 219 -27.45 -10.22 -7.92
N GLY A 220 -28.64 -10.16 -7.32
CA GLY A 220 -29.91 -10.26 -8.01
C GLY A 220 -30.86 -9.15 -7.51
N PHE A 221 -32.15 -9.25 -7.86
CA PHE A 221 -33.18 -8.33 -7.42
C PHE A 221 -34.22 -9.02 -6.54
N VAL A 222 -34.68 -8.33 -5.52
CA VAL A 222 -35.87 -8.66 -4.74
C VAL A 222 -36.67 -7.37 -4.61
N GLU A 223 -37.94 -7.38 -5.04
CA GLU A 223 -38.83 -6.20 -4.99
C GLU A 223 -38.17 -4.93 -5.57
N TYR A 224 -37.55 -5.06 -6.75
CA TYR A 224 -36.84 -3.97 -7.44
C TYR A 224 -35.62 -3.41 -6.72
N VAL A 225 -35.18 -4.03 -5.61
CA VAL A 225 -33.93 -3.64 -4.91
C VAL A 225 -32.87 -4.69 -5.15
N ALA A 226 -31.65 -4.25 -5.50
CA ALA A 226 -30.52 -5.17 -5.62
C ALA A 226 -30.26 -5.86 -4.28
N LYS A 227 -30.04 -7.19 -4.33
CA LYS A 227 -29.71 -8.01 -3.16
C LYS A 227 -28.42 -8.76 -3.37
N ILE A 228 -27.48 -8.60 -2.46
CA ILE A 228 -26.20 -9.30 -2.45
C ILE A 228 -26.35 -10.65 -1.77
N GLY A 229 -26.04 -11.72 -2.50
CA GLY A 229 -26.20 -13.11 -2.06
C GLY A 229 -24.95 -13.69 -1.36
N ARG A 230 -25.04 -14.99 -1.04
CA ARG A 230 -24.01 -15.72 -0.27
C ARG A 230 -22.70 -15.91 -1.04
N SER A 231 -22.74 -15.99 -2.38
CA SER A 231 -21.58 -16.14 -3.26
C SER A 231 -20.71 -14.86 -3.36
N CYS A 232 -21.13 -13.75 -2.72
CA CYS A 232 -20.33 -12.53 -2.68
C CYS A 232 -18.97 -12.77 -2.02
N THR A 233 -17.90 -12.41 -2.72
CA THR A 233 -16.49 -12.49 -2.23
C THR A 233 -15.99 -11.19 -1.61
N GLY A 234 -16.82 -10.12 -1.56
CA GLY A 234 -16.39 -8.82 -1.06
C GLY A 234 -15.45 -8.03 -1.99
N CYS A 235 -15.39 -8.36 -3.29
CA CYS A 235 -14.49 -7.69 -4.24
C CYS A 235 -14.73 -6.17 -4.40
N GLY A 236 -15.88 -5.64 -3.93
CA GLY A 236 -16.17 -4.21 -3.95
C GLY A 236 -16.43 -3.61 -5.34
N GLY A 237 -16.42 -4.39 -6.42
CA GLY A 237 -16.71 -3.91 -7.77
C GLY A 237 -18.07 -3.21 -7.88
N CYS A 238 -19.09 -3.78 -7.27
CA CYS A 238 -20.44 -3.22 -7.24
C CYS A 238 -20.50 -1.83 -6.54
N VAL A 239 -19.65 -1.57 -5.57
CA VAL A 239 -19.56 -0.25 -4.90
C VAL A 239 -19.05 0.80 -5.88
N ALA A 240 -18.04 0.45 -6.69
CA ALA A 240 -17.42 1.35 -7.64
C ALA A 240 -18.33 1.72 -8.81
N VAL A 241 -19.20 0.78 -9.25
CA VAL A 241 -20.05 0.98 -10.43
C VAL A 241 -21.46 1.49 -10.10
N CYS A 242 -21.85 1.54 -8.83
CA CYS A 242 -23.19 1.96 -8.43
C CYS A 242 -23.41 3.46 -8.67
N PRO A 243 -24.23 3.90 -9.64
CA PRO A 243 -24.37 5.33 -9.97
C PRO A 243 -25.05 6.12 -8.85
N SER A 244 -26.01 5.50 -8.14
CA SER A 244 -26.73 6.16 -7.03
C SER A 244 -25.98 6.06 -5.69
N GLY A 245 -24.88 5.29 -5.61
CA GLY A 245 -24.17 5.02 -4.35
C GLY A 245 -25.02 4.27 -3.33
N ALA A 246 -25.96 3.46 -3.79
CA ALA A 246 -26.78 2.61 -2.95
C ALA A 246 -25.99 1.46 -2.29
N ILE A 247 -24.92 0.99 -2.91
CA ILE A 247 -24.10 -0.09 -2.34
C ILE A 247 -23.04 0.51 -1.42
N LYS A 248 -23.08 0.07 -0.17
CA LYS A 248 -22.26 0.59 0.92
C LYS A 248 -21.45 -0.51 1.60
N LEU A 249 -20.44 -0.08 2.32
CA LEU A 249 -19.57 -0.92 3.15
C LEU A 249 -19.80 -0.56 4.62
N ASN A 250 -19.75 -1.56 5.49
CA ASN A 250 -19.59 -1.33 6.92
C ASN A 250 -18.09 -1.19 7.21
N TRP A 251 -17.76 -0.15 7.94
CA TRP A 251 -16.40 0.12 8.44
C TRP A 251 -16.40 -0.23 9.92
N ASP A 252 -16.56 -1.53 10.22
CA ASP A 252 -16.88 -2.05 11.55
C ASP A 252 -15.71 -2.75 12.26
N GLU A 253 -14.55 -2.83 11.61
CA GLU A 253 -13.37 -3.42 12.23
C GLU A 253 -12.71 -2.45 13.21
N ALA A 254 -12.36 -2.97 14.40
CA ALA A 254 -11.52 -2.25 15.35
C ALA A 254 -10.13 -1.96 14.77
N SER A 255 -9.53 -0.86 15.20
CA SER A 255 -8.20 -0.42 14.75
C SER A 255 -7.15 -1.53 14.83
N GLU A 256 -7.11 -2.25 15.94
CA GLU A 256 -6.17 -3.34 16.20
C GLU A 256 -6.37 -4.47 15.19
N SER A 257 -7.61 -4.87 14.92
CA SER A 257 -7.93 -5.91 13.94
C SER A 257 -7.49 -5.51 12.53
N VAL A 258 -7.70 -4.26 12.13
CA VAL A 258 -7.23 -3.74 10.83
C VAL A 258 -5.72 -3.83 10.75
N GLN A 259 -5.00 -3.44 11.79
CA GLN A 259 -3.54 -3.46 11.86
C GLN A 259 -2.98 -4.90 11.76
N GLU A 260 -3.56 -5.85 12.51
CA GLU A 260 -3.18 -7.26 12.45
C GLU A 260 -3.39 -7.84 11.04
N LYS A 261 -4.57 -7.59 10.44
CA LYS A 261 -4.87 -8.02 9.07
C LYS A 261 -3.91 -7.38 8.04
N MET A 262 -3.50 -6.12 8.24
CA MET A 262 -2.49 -5.49 7.39
C MET A 262 -1.13 -6.21 7.45
N ALA A 263 -0.70 -6.65 8.63
CA ALA A 263 0.53 -7.45 8.77
C ALA A 263 0.40 -8.80 8.03
N ASP A 264 -0.74 -9.47 8.13
CA ASP A 264 -1.04 -10.70 7.38
C ASP A 264 -0.93 -10.48 5.85
N TYR A 265 -1.46 -9.37 5.35
CA TYR A 265 -1.35 -8.98 3.94
C TYR A 265 0.12 -8.70 3.55
N CYS A 266 0.89 -8.04 4.42
CA CYS A 266 2.33 -7.86 4.18
C CYS A 266 3.06 -9.21 4.06
N GLN A 267 2.72 -10.20 4.91
CA GLN A 267 3.29 -11.56 4.82
C GLN A 267 2.99 -12.19 3.45
N ALA A 268 1.74 -12.16 3.00
CA ALA A 268 1.35 -12.68 1.69
C ALA A 268 2.03 -11.94 0.52
N ILE A 269 2.16 -10.62 0.61
CA ILE A 269 2.79 -9.79 -0.42
C ILE A 269 4.29 -10.07 -0.49
N LEU A 270 4.98 -10.17 0.63
CA LEU A 270 6.43 -10.35 0.67
C LEU A 270 6.86 -11.80 0.44
N ALA A 271 5.94 -12.76 0.53
CA ALA A 271 6.24 -14.17 0.28
C ALA A 271 6.87 -14.41 -1.10
N GLY A 272 8.13 -14.82 -1.11
CA GLY A 272 8.91 -15.09 -2.33
C GLY A 272 9.31 -13.85 -3.13
N ARG A 273 9.17 -12.64 -2.56
CA ARG A 273 9.61 -11.37 -3.16
C ARG A 273 10.81 -10.80 -2.43
N VAL A 274 11.61 -10.05 -3.16
CA VAL A 274 12.69 -9.22 -2.64
C VAL A 274 12.21 -7.78 -2.65
N ALA A 275 12.34 -7.09 -1.53
CA ALA A 275 11.86 -5.71 -1.42
C ALA A 275 12.84 -4.83 -0.66
N ILE A 276 12.87 -3.55 -1.04
CA ILE A 276 13.45 -2.46 -0.26
C ILE A 276 12.36 -1.43 0.02
N HIS A 277 12.41 -0.82 1.21
CA HIS A 277 11.38 0.05 1.73
C HIS A 277 11.95 1.42 2.05
N PHE A 278 11.19 2.47 1.72
CA PHE A 278 11.52 3.86 2.00
C PHE A 278 10.34 4.53 2.69
N ASN A 279 10.58 5.19 3.82
CA ASN A 279 9.64 6.07 4.50
C ASN A 279 10.05 7.52 4.28
N PHE A 280 9.30 8.26 3.50
CA PHE A 280 9.45 9.69 3.29
C PHE A 280 8.76 10.44 4.44
N VAL A 281 9.52 10.84 5.45
CA VAL A 281 9.05 11.66 6.58
C VAL A 281 9.21 13.13 6.17
N LEU A 282 8.47 13.51 5.15
CA LEU A 282 8.41 14.83 4.52
C LEU A 282 6.94 15.20 4.35
N LYS A 283 6.57 16.46 4.57
CA LYS A 283 5.18 16.96 4.48
C LYS A 283 4.21 16.06 5.29
N VAL A 284 4.57 15.69 6.50
CA VAL A 284 3.79 14.77 7.33
C VAL A 284 2.47 15.41 7.72
N THR A 285 1.37 14.90 7.18
CA THR A 285 0.01 15.38 7.41
C THR A 285 -0.73 14.55 8.47
N PRO A 286 -1.80 15.08 9.10
CA PRO A 286 -2.63 14.29 10.01
C PRO A 286 -3.28 13.09 9.33
N ASN A 287 -3.73 13.26 8.08
CA ASN A 287 -4.49 12.24 7.36
C ASN A 287 -3.74 11.69 6.13
N CYS A 288 -4.31 10.65 5.56
CA CYS A 288 -3.78 9.94 4.41
C CYS A 288 -3.98 10.73 3.11
N ASP A 289 -3.02 10.65 2.17
CA ASP A 289 -3.13 11.18 0.80
C ASP A 289 -4.31 10.61 0.00
N CYS A 290 -5.08 9.68 0.55
CA CYS A 290 -6.32 9.18 -0.02
C CYS A 290 -7.51 10.16 0.13
N TYR A 291 -7.34 11.26 0.86
CA TYR A 291 -8.29 12.38 0.90
C TYR A 291 -7.97 13.41 -0.19
N PRO A 292 -9.01 14.02 -0.80
CA PRO A 292 -8.81 14.98 -1.91
C PRO A 292 -8.27 16.34 -1.45
N GLN A 293 -8.24 16.59 -0.15
CA GLN A 293 -7.79 17.87 0.42
C GLN A 293 -6.31 17.83 0.70
N THR A 294 -5.62 18.91 0.34
CA THR A 294 -4.27 19.18 0.83
C THR A 294 -4.36 19.67 2.26
N GLU A 295 -3.60 19.05 3.15
CA GLU A 295 -3.51 19.43 4.56
C GLU A 295 -2.15 20.07 4.83
N GLU A 296 -2.10 20.97 5.80
CA GLU A 296 -0.82 21.52 6.28
C GLU A 296 -0.03 20.45 7.03
N PRO A 297 1.28 20.33 6.77
CA PRO A 297 2.14 19.43 7.52
C PRO A 297 2.17 19.80 9.01
N VAL A 298 2.04 18.78 9.87
CA VAL A 298 2.03 18.93 11.33
C VAL A 298 3.38 18.61 11.99
N ILE A 299 4.33 18.13 11.20
CA ILE A 299 5.69 17.80 11.63
C ILE A 299 6.65 18.42 10.62
N PRO A 300 7.73 19.08 11.07
CA PRO A 300 8.78 19.56 10.17
C PRO A 300 9.38 18.42 9.35
N ASP A 301 9.79 18.73 8.12
CA ASP A 301 10.46 17.77 7.25
C ASP A 301 11.70 17.20 7.91
N VAL A 302 11.78 15.88 8.00
CA VAL A 302 12.89 15.13 8.62
C VAL A 302 13.83 14.57 7.57
N GLY A 303 13.29 13.83 6.60
CA GLY A 303 14.07 13.13 5.59
C GLY A 303 13.48 11.77 5.24
N VAL A 304 14.33 10.83 4.82
CA VAL A 304 13.92 9.50 4.37
C VAL A 304 14.65 8.41 5.13
N PHE A 305 13.91 7.45 5.67
CA PHE A 305 14.44 6.21 6.21
C PHE A 305 14.29 5.10 5.18
N ALA A 306 15.31 4.25 5.05
CA ALA A 306 15.26 3.14 4.09
C ALA A 306 15.85 1.86 4.69
N SER A 307 15.24 0.69 4.37
CA SER A 307 15.71 -0.61 4.84
C SER A 307 15.22 -1.73 3.93
N LEU A 308 15.93 -2.86 3.94
CA LEU A 308 15.42 -4.14 3.42
C LEU A 308 14.39 -4.78 4.37
N ASP A 309 14.33 -4.31 5.60
CA ASP A 309 13.41 -4.74 6.65
C ASP A 309 12.28 -3.71 6.81
N PRO A 310 11.02 -4.06 6.48
CA PRO A 310 9.90 -3.12 6.54
C PRO A 310 9.55 -2.69 7.98
N VAL A 311 9.77 -3.57 8.97
CA VAL A 311 9.47 -3.28 10.37
C VAL A 311 10.48 -2.27 10.91
N ALA A 312 11.77 -2.51 10.67
CA ALA A 312 12.84 -1.59 11.06
C ALA A 312 12.69 -0.21 10.39
N CYS A 313 12.24 -0.19 9.13
CA CYS A 313 12.00 1.05 8.40
C CYS A 313 10.88 1.89 9.03
N ASP A 314 9.76 1.26 9.41
CA ASP A 314 8.65 1.92 10.09
C ASP A 314 9.03 2.30 11.53
N GLN A 315 9.76 1.42 12.25
CA GLN A 315 10.22 1.70 13.61
C GLN A 315 11.13 2.92 13.66
N ALA A 316 12.10 3.03 12.74
CA ALA A 316 13.02 4.18 12.71
C ALA A 316 12.29 5.50 12.45
N ALA A 317 11.27 5.51 11.60
CA ALA A 317 10.43 6.69 11.39
C ALA A 317 9.63 7.04 12.65
N LEU A 318 9.05 6.05 13.34
CA LEU A 318 8.31 6.24 14.58
C LEU A 318 9.21 6.68 15.75
N ASP A 319 10.44 6.20 15.85
CA ASP A 319 11.39 6.66 16.86
C ASP A 319 11.72 8.15 16.69
N ARG A 320 11.62 8.63 15.43
CA ARG A 320 11.90 10.04 15.13
C ARG A 320 10.71 10.97 15.34
N VAL A 321 9.49 10.54 14.99
CA VAL A 321 8.28 11.40 14.99
C VAL A 321 7.06 10.77 15.69
N GLY A 322 7.24 9.67 16.40
CA GLY A 322 6.12 8.93 16.99
C GLY A 322 5.43 9.66 18.13
N VAL A 323 6.12 10.61 18.81
CA VAL A 323 5.51 11.46 19.85
C VAL A 323 4.44 12.35 19.21
N GLU A 324 4.75 12.97 18.09
CA GLU A 324 3.85 13.84 17.34
C GLU A 324 2.68 13.03 16.75
N ILE A 325 2.96 11.86 16.18
CA ILE A 325 1.92 10.94 15.68
C ILE A 325 0.95 10.52 16.79
N ARG A 326 1.47 10.18 17.97
CA ARG A 326 0.63 9.83 19.14
C ARG A 326 -0.28 10.98 19.57
N ARG A 327 0.17 12.22 19.45
CA ARG A 327 -0.65 13.41 19.76
C ARG A 327 -1.83 13.60 18.82
N LEU A 328 -1.69 13.18 17.55
CA LEU A 328 -2.78 13.25 16.57
C LEU A 328 -3.93 12.30 16.92
N TYR A 329 -3.60 11.09 17.35
CA TYR A 329 -4.58 10.02 17.62
C TYR A 329 -4.26 9.30 18.95
N PRO A 330 -4.42 9.96 20.11
CA PRO A 330 -3.96 9.44 21.40
C PRO A 330 -4.71 8.19 21.87
N HIS A 331 -5.89 7.94 21.29
CA HIS A 331 -6.74 6.79 21.61
C HIS A 331 -6.38 5.53 20.78
N LEU A 332 -5.48 5.65 19.78
CA LEU A 332 -5.11 4.52 18.94
C LEU A 332 -3.80 3.87 19.42
N ASN A 333 -3.80 2.55 19.51
CA ASN A 333 -2.57 1.77 19.67
C ASN A 333 -1.95 1.49 18.31
N TYR A 334 -1.05 2.33 17.86
CA TYR A 334 -0.36 2.21 16.56
C TYR A 334 0.81 1.20 16.56
N GLN A 335 1.10 0.54 17.71
CA GLN A 335 2.17 -0.46 17.81
C GLN A 335 1.74 -1.83 17.29
N VAL A 336 0.44 -2.12 17.26
CA VAL A 336 -0.12 -3.44 16.91
C VAL A 336 0.37 -3.93 15.55
N LEU A 337 0.45 -3.05 14.54
CA LEU A 337 0.96 -3.42 13.21
C LEU A 337 2.41 -3.90 13.26
N LEU A 338 3.27 -3.21 14.01
CA LEU A 338 4.68 -3.58 14.15
C LEU A 338 4.85 -4.87 14.94
N GLU A 339 4.13 -5.00 16.07
CA GLU A 339 4.15 -6.18 16.93
C GLU A 339 3.74 -7.42 16.12
N ARG A 340 2.61 -7.33 15.41
CA ARG A 340 2.13 -8.43 14.57
C ARG A 340 3.09 -8.74 13.41
N ALA A 341 3.70 -7.74 12.79
CA ALA A 341 4.67 -7.95 11.72
C ALA A 341 5.93 -8.68 12.22
N VAL A 342 6.40 -8.37 13.45
CA VAL A 342 7.49 -9.11 14.11
C VAL A 342 7.09 -10.56 14.39
N GLU A 343 5.90 -10.81 14.95
CA GLU A 343 5.38 -12.16 15.20
C GLU A 343 5.35 -13.02 13.92
N LEU A 344 4.99 -12.41 12.79
CA LEU A 344 4.96 -13.07 11.49
C LEU A 344 6.34 -13.21 10.83
N GLY A 345 7.40 -12.73 11.48
CA GLY A 345 8.77 -12.82 10.96
C GLY A 345 9.06 -11.92 9.78
N LEU A 346 8.34 -10.80 9.63
CA LEU A 346 8.52 -9.85 8.53
C LEU A 346 9.73 -8.94 8.73
N GLY A 347 10.23 -8.82 9.95
CA GLY A 347 11.37 -7.99 10.30
C GLY A 347 11.58 -7.88 11.81
N LYS A 348 12.42 -6.91 12.20
CA LYS A 348 12.82 -6.66 13.59
C LYS A 348 12.65 -5.18 13.91
N ARG A 349 12.36 -4.87 15.16
CA ARG A 349 12.29 -3.47 15.65
C ARG A 349 13.68 -2.90 15.94
N GLU A 350 14.64 -3.77 16.27
CA GLU A 350 16.02 -3.39 16.57
C GLU A 350 16.78 -3.15 15.27
N TYR A 351 17.36 -1.96 15.16
CA TYR A 351 18.11 -1.56 13.97
C TYR A 351 19.39 -0.81 14.29
N GLU A 352 20.29 -0.77 13.32
CA GLU A 352 21.45 0.10 13.25
C GLU A 352 21.14 1.23 12.26
N LEU A 353 21.27 2.49 12.71
CA LEU A 353 21.05 3.66 11.85
C LEU A 353 22.35 4.08 11.17
N VAL A 354 22.33 4.13 9.84
CA VAL A 354 23.44 4.62 9.00
C VAL A 354 23.02 5.94 8.37
N SER A 355 23.61 7.04 8.81
CA SER A 355 23.36 8.37 8.20
C SER A 355 24.25 8.59 6.98
N LEU A 356 23.68 9.22 5.92
CA LEU A 356 24.35 9.54 4.65
C LEU A 356 24.43 11.04 4.39
#